data_62693447607370f62f80a57f86999885
#
_entry.id   62693447607370f62f80a57f86999885
#
_cell.length_a   1.000
_cell.length_b   1.000
_cell.length_c   1.000
_cell.angle_alpha   90.00
_cell.angle_beta   90.00
_cell.angle_gamma   90.00
#
_symmetry.space_group_name_H-M   'P 1'
#
loop_
_entity.id
_entity.type
_entity.pdbx_description
1 polymer ?
#
loop_
_entity_poly.entity_id
_entity_poly.type
_entity_poly.pdbx_seq_one_letter_code
_entity_poly.pdbx_strand_id
1 'polypeptide(L)'
;ILNSKSNLNFVAGTILSSQNFDSRFFQILDNGNEFTPNPNVPRINDPQTTNDTQYNFTDIYAGLRYRLKTGIFTITPGFTAHSYNSRNTQYGNEFFQDKFFKVLPEFNIVAQFKRSESLNFTYRQQVNFTDVNQIARGIVANSYNSFFGGNAELVNASFHNVSLNYNSFNLFN
;
A
#
# COMPACT_ATOMS: atom_id res chain seq x y z
N ILE A 1 -15.73 17.19 -20.77
CA ILE A 1 -16.45 16.44 -21.83
C ILE A 1 -16.07 17.07 -23.16
N LEU A 2 -15.43 16.30 -24.06
CA LEU A 2 -15.04 16.79 -25.37
C LEU A 2 -16.21 16.68 -26.39
N ASN A 3 -16.91 15.56 -26.33
CA ASN A 3 -18.15 15.32 -27.11
C ASN A 3 -18.91 14.11 -26.51
N SER A 4 -20.03 13.68 -27.13
CA SER A 4 -20.82 12.54 -26.66
C SER A 4 -20.07 11.19 -26.70
N LYS A 5 -18.97 11.09 -27.43
CA LYS A 5 -18.17 9.85 -27.61
C LYS A 5 -16.82 9.90 -26.91
N SER A 6 -16.37 11.06 -26.45
CA SER A 6 -15.06 11.21 -25.81
C SER A 6 -15.12 12.11 -24.59
N ASN A 7 -14.36 11.73 -23.57
CA ASN A 7 -14.25 12.46 -22.32
C ASN A 7 -12.80 12.42 -21.81
N LEU A 8 -12.33 13.54 -21.32
CA LEU A 8 -11.05 13.68 -20.65
C LEU A 8 -11.30 13.96 -19.18
N ASN A 9 -10.75 13.11 -18.31
CA ASN A 9 -10.82 13.26 -16.86
C ASN A 9 -9.42 13.57 -16.31
N PHE A 10 -9.35 14.60 -15.50
CA PHE A 10 -8.18 14.95 -14.72
C PHE A 10 -8.45 14.69 -13.25
N VAL A 11 -7.48 14.16 -12.53
CA VAL A 11 -7.49 13.96 -11.08
C VAL A 11 -6.19 14.47 -10.49
N ALA A 12 -6.25 15.11 -9.34
CA ALA A 12 -5.08 15.49 -8.56
C ALA A 12 -5.44 15.42 -7.08
N GLY A 13 -4.46 15.10 -6.25
CA GLY A 13 -4.67 15.02 -4.81
C GLY A 13 -3.38 14.79 -4.04
N THR A 14 -3.54 14.73 -2.72
CA THR A 14 -2.46 14.38 -1.79
C THR A 14 -2.98 13.43 -0.73
N ILE A 15 -2.12 12.52 -0.31
CA ILE A 15 -2.31 11.62 0.83
C ILE A 15 -1.20 11.94 1.83
N LEU A 16 -1.60 12.23 3.05
CA LEU A 16 -0.70 12.45 4.18
C LEU A 16 -1.03 11.40 5.23
N SER A 17 -0.04 10.65 5.67
CA SER A 17 -0.19 9.65 6.72
C SER A 17 0.93 9.80 7.72
N SER A 18 0.58 9.77 9.01
CA SER A 18 1.52 9.68 10.12
C SER A 18 1.06 8.54 11.01
N GLN A 19 1.93 7.56 11.20
CA GLN A 19 1.67 6.37 11.98
C GLN A 19 2.72 6.26 13.07
N ASN A 20 2.28 6.02 14.31
CA ASN A 20 3.13 5.75 15.44
C ASN A 20 2.85 4.33 15.93
N PHE A 21 3.91 3.59 16.20
CA PHE A 21 3.82 2.25 16.75
C PHE A 21 4.75 2.13 17.95
N ASP A 22 4.15 2.08 19.14
CA ASP A 22 4.83 1.89 20.41
C ASP A 22 4.39 0.57 21.01
N SER A 23 5.33 -0.25 21.40
CA SER A 23 5.05 -1.49 22.11
C SER A 23 6.17 -1.85 23.09
N ARG A 24 5.82 -2.55 24.17
CA ARG A 24 6.77 -3.05 25.16
C ARG A 24 6.39 -4.43 25.60
N PHE A 25 7.34 -5.34 25.54
CA PHE A 25 7.22 -6.69 26.09
C PHE A 25 8.12 -6.82 27.31
N PHE A 26 7.58 -7.38 28.39
CA PHE A 26 8.30 -7.62 29.63
C PHE A 26 7.83 -8.91 30.28
N GLN A 27 8.71 -9.53 31.05
CA GLN A 27 8.41 -10.71 31.85
C GLN A 27 8.00 -10.27 33.25
N ILE A 28 6.90 -10.82 33.75
CA ILE A 28 6.48 -10.68 35.12
C ILE A 28 7.03 -11.90 35.90
N LEU A 29 7.74 -11.65 37.00
CA LEU A 29 8.25 -12.68 37.90
C LEU A 29 7.13 -13.17 38.84
N ASP A 30 7.33 -14.34 39.47
CA ASP A 30 6.39 -14.95 40.42
C ASP A 30 6.01 -14.01 41.58
N ASN A 31 6.89 -13.07 41.94
CA ASN A 31 6.65 -12.05 42.97
C ASN A 31 5.83 -10.84 42.47
N GLY A 32 5.37 -10.88 41.22
CA GLY A 32 4.61 -9.79 40.58
C GLY A 32 5.46 -8.62 40.06
N ASN A 33 6.77 -8.66 40.19
CA ASN A 33 7.65 -7.61 39.69
C ASN A 33 8.05 -7.86 38.23
N GLU A 34 8.32 -6.76 37.50
CA GLU A 34 8.89 -6.84 36.18
C GLU A 34 10.34 -7.35 36.24
N PHE A 35 10.68 -8.30 35.37
CA PHE A 35 12.07 -8.74 35.21
C PHE A 35 12.91 -7.63 34.61
N THR A 36 13.89 -7.14 35.36
CA THR A 36 14.86 -6.16 34.87
C THR A 36 16.16 -6.89 34.52
N PRO A 37 16.56 -6.93 33.23
CA PRO A 37 17.81 -7.56 32.81
C PRO A 37 19.02 -6.87 33.42
N ASN A 38 20.03 -7.65 33.78
CA ASN A 38 21.30 -7.09 34.24
C ASN A 38 22.02 -6.37 33.09
N PRO A 39 22.27 -5.04 33.18
CA PRO A 39 22.88 -4.27 32.11
C PRO A 39 24.35 -4.66 31.83
N ASN A 40 25.01 -5.37 32.76
CA ASN A 40 26.40 -5.79 32.63
C ASN A 40 26.59 -7.17 31.94
N VAL A 41 25.50 -7.87 31.60
CA VAL A 41 25.55 -9.12 30.85
C VAL A 41 25.39 -8.82 29.34
N PRO A 42 26.43 -9.04 28.54
CA PRO A 42 26.30 -8.88 27.09
C PRO A 42 25.23 -9.84 26.55
N ARG A 43 24.21 -9.31 25.94
CA ARG A 43 23.17 -10.10 25.26
C ARG A 43 23.53 -10.23 23.80
N ILE A 44 23.95 -11.40 23.41
CA ILE A 44 24.17 -11.75 22.02
C ILE A 44 22.77 -12.03 21.41
N ASN A 45 22.35 -11.24 20.45
CA ASN A 45 21.07 -11.39 19.73
C ASN A 45 19.80 -11.25 20.61
N ASP A 46 19.79 -10.35 21.59
CA ASP A 46 18.56 -10.06 22.34
C ASP A 46 17.58 -9.32 21.41
N PRO A 47 16.42 -9.91 21.06
CA PRO A 47 15.43 -9.21 20.27
C PRO A 47 14.98 -7.97 21.04
N GLN A 48 14.91 -6.84 20.40
CA GLN A 48 14.41 -5.61 21.01
C GLN A 48 12.99 -5.84 21.51
N THR A 49 12.79 -5.75 22.80
CA THR A 49 11.48 -5.97 23.45
C THR A 49 10.59 -4.75 23.43
N THR A 50 11.09 -3.65 22.91
CA THR A 50 10.36 -2.39 22.78
C THR A 50 10.35 -1.93 21.33
N ASN A 51 9.29 -1.24 20.94
CA ASN A 51 9.20 -0.48 19.69
C ASN A 51 8.85 0.95 20.02
N ASP A 52 9.50 1.88 19.34
CA ASP A 52 9.19 3.30 19.27
C ASP A 52 9.45 3.68 17.80
N THR A 53 8.42 3.53 16.98
CA THR A 53 8.52 3.67 15.52
C THR A 53 7.53 4.70 15.04
N GLN A 54 8.02 5.69 14.33
CA GLN A 54 7.21 6.70 13.64
C GLN A 54 7.42 6.59 12.14
N TYR A 55 6.32 6.43 11.39
CA TYR A 55 6.33 6.38 9.94
C TYR A 55 5.47 7.50 9.37
N ASN A 56 6.10 8.40 8.64
CA ASN A 56 5.45 9.49 7.96
C ASN A 56 5.50 9.25 6.45
N PHE A 57 4.36 9.40 5.80
CA PHE A 57 4.20 9.17 4.38
C PHE A 57 3.43 10.30 3.72
N THR A 58 3.92 10.75 2.57
CA THR A 58 3.27 11.74 1.72
C THR A 58 3.24 11.23 0.29
N ASP A 59 2.08 11.30 -0.34
CA ASP A 59 1.90 11.07 -1.76
C ASP A 59 1.21 12.29 -2.38
N ILE A 60 1.84 12.90 -3.36
CA ILE A 60 1.25 13.95 -4.20
C ILE A 60 1.07 13.36 -5.58
N TYR A 61 -0.14 13.39 -6.11
CA TYR A 61 -0.43 12.75 -7.38
C TYR A 61 -1.26 13.62 -8.32
N ALA A 62 -1.04 13.39 -9.62
CA ALA A 62 -1.86 13.92 -10.70
C ALA A 62 -2.03 12.86 -11.78
N GLY A 63 -3.23 12.74 -12.32
CA GLY A 63 -3.56 11.73 -13.33
C GLY A 63 -4.47 12.24 -14.42
N LEU A 64 -4.41 11.55 -15.54
CA LEU A 64 -5.19 11.82 -16.73
C LEU A 64 -5.79 10.52 -17.27
N ARG A 65 -7.07 10.53 -17.57
CA ARG A 65 -7.80 9.44 -18.22
C ARG A 65 -8.55 9.96 -19.41
N TYR A 66 -8.39 9.30 -20.56
CA TYR A 66 -9.13 9.61 -21.77
C TYR A 66 -10.08 8.47 -22.12
N ARG A 67 -11.37 8.75 -22.13
CA ARG A 67 -12.39 7.77 -22.52
C ARG A 67 -12.82 8.04 -23.95
N LEU A 68 -12.76 7.01 -24.80
CA LEU A 68 -13.22 7.02 -26.18
C LEU A 68 -14.22 5.88 -26.41
N LYS A 69 -15.37 6.22 -26.96
CA LYS A 69 -16.36 5.23 -27.40
C LYS A 69 -16.37 5.15 -28.93
N THR A 70 -16.11 3.95 -29.46
CA THR A 70 -16.11 3.68 -30.90
C THR A 70 -16.75 2.31 -31.19
N GLY A 71 -17.87 2.34 -31.90
CA GLY A 71 -18.67 1.11 -32.15
C GLY A 71 -19.08 0.43 -30.85
N ILE A 72 -18.73 -0.85 -30.71
CA ILE A 72 -18.99 -1.66 -29.53
C ILE A 72 -17.96 -1.45 -28.41
N PHE A 73 -16.85 -0.75 -28.68
CA PHE A 73 -15.76 -0.56 -27.76
C PHE A 73 -15.85 0.76 -27.01
N THR A 74 -15.59 0.69 -25.70
CA THR A 74 -15.24 1.85 -24.87
C THR A 74 -13.82 1.63 -24.37
N ILE A 75 -12.89 2.50 -24.76
CA ILE A 75 -11.46 2.40 -24.45
C ILE A 75 -11.11 3.55 -23.52
N THR A 76 -10.45 3.24 -22.41
CA THR A 76 -10.07 4.25 -21.42
C THR A 76 -8.60 4.05 -21.01
N PRO A 77 -7.64 4.57 -21.79
CA PRO A 77 -6.26 4.70 -21.36
C PRO A 77 -6.13 5.80 -20.30
N GLY A 78 -5.20 5.64 -19.41
CA GLY A 78 -4.88 6.61 -18.38
C GLY A 78 -3.53 6.37 -17.74
N PHE A 79 -3.09 7.34 -16.97
CA PHE A 79 -1.94 7.20 -16.08
C PHE A 79 -2.10 8.15 -14.89
N THR A 80 -1.42 7.81 -13.80
CA THR A 80 -1.29 8.70 -12.65
C THR A 80 0.20 8.82 -12.32
N ALA A 81 0.69 10.04 -12.22
CA ALA A 81 2.03 10.36 -11.77
C ALA A 81 2.00 10.65 -10.28
N HIS A 82 2.88 10.04 -9.52
CA HIS A 82 2.98 10.11 -8.08
C HIS A 82 4.36 10.57 -7.64
N SER A 83 4.41 11.49 -6.69
CA SER A 83 5.62 11.87 -5.97
C SER A 83 5.48 11.42 -4.53
N TYR A 84 6.22 10.41 -4.17
CA TYR A 84 6.21 9.80 -2.84
C TYR A 84 7.36 10.32 -1.99
N ASN A 85 7.07 10.52 -0.70
CA ASN A 85 8.07 10.77 0.32
C ASN A 85 7.70 9.97 1.56
N SER A 86 8.60 9.09 2.00
CA SER A 86 8.43 8.32 3.22
C SER A 86 9.60 8.53 4.16
N ARG A 87 9.32 8.58 5.46
CA ARG A 87 10.31 8.74 6.52
C ARG A 87 9.98 7.76 7.65
N ASN A 88 10.97 6.94 8.01
CA ASN A 88 10.92 6.03 9.12
C ASN A 88 11.89 6.49 10.20
N THR A 89 11.38 6.80 11.38
CA THR A 89 12.15 7.18 12.57
C THR A 89 11.93 6.11 13.63
N GLN A 90 13.01 5.57 14.20
CA GLN A 90 12.92 4.57 15.24
C GLN A 90 13.84 4.97 16.41
N TYR A 91 13.30 4.94 17.63
CA TYR A 91 13.97 5.36 18.87
C TYR A 91 14.57 6.77 18.75
N GLY A 92 13.81 7.70 18.14
CA GLY A 92 14.23 9.08 17.94
C GLY A 92 15.26 9.32 16.83
N ASN A 93 15.75 8.24 16.18
CA ASN A 93 16.72 8.34 15.08
C ASN A 93 16.05 8.09 13.73
N GLU A 94 16.40 8.89 12.73
CA GLU A 94 16.00 8.64 11.36
C GLU A 94 16.69 7.38 10.85
N PHE A 95 15.92 6.37 10.51
CA PHE A 95 16.43 5.08 10.04
C PHE A 95 16.41 5.01 8.52
N PHE A 96 15.36 5.52 7.90
CA PHE A 96 15.18 5.45 6.45
C PHE A 96 14.33 6.61 5.94
N GLN A 97 14.76 7.22 4.84
CA GLN A 97 13.97 8.18 4.08
C GLN A 97 14.02 7.83 2.61
N ASP A 98 12.88 7.64 1.98
CA ASP A 98 12.75 7.38 0.56
C ASP A 98 11.93 8.46 -0.14
N LYS A 99 12.45 8.93 -1.26
CA LYS A 99 11.77 9.87 -2.16
C LYS A 99 11.84 9.30 -3.56
N PHE A 100 10.70 9.00 -4.14
CA PHE A 100 10.68 8.48 -5.49
C PHE A 100 9.47 8.98 -6.29
N PHE A 101 9.65 9.03 -7.60
CA PHE A 101 8.61 9.38 -8.55
C PHE A 101 8.22 8.15 -9.35
N LYS A 102 6.91 7.92 -9.53
CA LYS A 102 6.39 6.84 -10.37
C LYS A 102 5.26 7.32 -11.25
N VAL A 103 5.25 6.82 -12.48
CA VAL A 103 4.09 6.92 -13.37
C VAL A 103 3.42 5.55 -13.42
N LEU A 104 2.16 5.49 -13.01
CA LEU A 104 1.37 4.28 -12.92
C LEU A 104 0.36 4.25 -14.07
N PRO A 105 0.60 3.47 -15.13
CA PRO A 105 -0.33 3.34 -16.23
C PRO A 105 -1.55 2.51 -15.84
N GLU A 106 -2.67 2.86 -16.44
CA GLU A 106 -3.91 2.12 -16.37
C GLU A 106 -4.59 2.07 -17.73
N PHE A 107 -5.29 0.99 -17.99
CA PHE A 107 -5.98 0.78 -19.24
C PHE A 107 -7.23 -0.06 -19.03
N ASN A 108 -8.36 0.41 -19.58
CA ASN A 108 -9.61 -0.35 -19.55
C ASN A 108 -10.22 -0.38 -20.94
N ILE A 109 -10.67 -1.58 -21.36
CA ILE A 109 -11.46 -1.78 -22.59
C ILE A 109 -12.73 -2.52 -22.21
N VAL A 110 -13.87 -1.97 -22.59
CA VAL A 110 -15.15 -2.65 -22.54
C VAL A 110 -15.65 -2.87 -23.97
N ALA A 111 -15.87 -4.13 -24.35
CA ALA A 111 -16.56 -4.50 -25.59
C ALA A 111 -17.99 -4.90 -25.27
N GLN A 112 -18.97 -4.15 -25.74
CA GLN A 112 -20.39 -4.41 -25.55
C GLN A 112 -20.95 -5.07 -26.80
N PHE A 113 -21.05 -6.42 -26.82
CA PHE A 113 -21.53 -7.17 -28.00
C PHE A 113 -23.04 -7.06 -28.15
N LYS A 114 -23.77 -7.20 -27.01
CA LYS A 114 -25.23 -7.06 -26.91
C LYS A 114 -25.56 -6.32 -25.62
N ARG A 115 -26.83 -6.00 -25.41
CA ARG A 115 -27.27 -5.37 -24.13
C ARG A 115 -27.00 -6.25 -22.92
N SER A 116 -27.01 -7.59 -23.12
CA SER A 116 -26.79 -8.60 -22.10
C SER A 116 -25.40 -9.23 -22.13
N GLU A 117 -24.50 -8.78 -23.01
CA GLU A 117 -23.23 -9.47 -23.24
C GLU A 117 -22.08 -8.49 -23.40
N SER A 118 -21.09 -8.56 -22.50
CA SER A 118 -19.93 -7.68 -22.52
C SER A 118 -18.65 -8.39 -22.08
N LEU A 119 -17.52 -7.91 -22.59
CA LEU A 119 -16.19 -8.29 -22.20
C LEU A 119 -15.47 -7.05 -21.67
N ASN A 120 -14.91 -7.16 -20.47
CA ASN A 120 -14.13 -6.10 -19.84
C ASN A 120 -12.71 -6.57 -19.58
N PHE A 121 -11.73 -5.86 -20.16
CA PHE A 121 -10.31 -6.01 -19.89
C PHE A 121 -9.83 -4.82 -19.09
N THR A 122 -9.12 -5.07 -18.00
CA THR A 122 -8.51 -4.04 -17.17
C THR A 122 -7.05 -4.37 -16.90
N TYR A 123 -6.20 -3.38 -17.09
CA TYR A 123 -4.80 -3.37 -16.65
C TYR A 123 -4.57 -2.18 -15.75
N ARG A 124 -3.87 -2.38 -14.63
CA ARG A 124 -3.46 -1.30 -13.72
C ARG A 124 -2.16 -1.66 -13.03
N GLN A 125 -1.23 -0.72 -13.00
CA GLN A 125 -0.08 -0.78 -12.13
C GLN A 125 -0.39 -0.09 -10.81
N GLN A 126 0.03 -0.68 -9.69
CA GLN A 126 -0.19 -0.18 -8.33
C GLN A 126 1.08 -0.29 -7.51
N VAL A 127 1.20 0.57 -6.50
CA VAL A 127 2.24 0.47 -5.46
C VAL A 127 1.56 0.15 -4.14
N ASN A 128 2.04 -0.89 -3.45
CA ASN A 128 1.65 -1.18 -2.09
C ASN A 128 2.73 -0.66 -1.14
N PHE A 129 2.29 0.08 -0.15
CA PHE A 129 3.16 0.65 0.88
C PHE A 129 3.25 -0.29 2.07
N THR A 130 4.42 -0.25 2.71
CA THR A 130 4.71 -1.02 3.91
C THR A 130 3.99 -0.39 5.11
N ASP A 131 3.48 -1.20 6.02
CA ASP A 131 2.86 -0.78 7.27
C ASP A 131 3.91 -0.53 8.36
N VAL A 132 3.61 0.38 9.31
CA VAL A 132 4.52 0.77 10.39
C VAL A 132 4.98 -0.42 11.24
N ASN A 133 4.10 -1.36 11.53
CA ASN A 133 4.42 -2.56 12.31
C ASN A 133 5.34 -3.54 11.55
N GLN A 134 5.30 -3.55 10.21
CA GLN A 134 6.16 -4.39 9.38
C GLN A 134 7.61 -3.89 9.33
N ILE A 135 7.83 -2.58 9.56
CA ILE A 135 9.16 -1.96 9.57
C ILE A 135 9.73 -1.79 10.98
N ALA A 136 8.94 -2.05 12.01
CA ALA A 136 9.38 -1.96 13.41
C ALA A 136 10.50 -2.98 13.70
N ARG A 137 11.60 -2.52 14.31
CA ARG A 137 12.79 -3.36 14.56
C ARG A 137 12.63 -4.30 15.74
N GLY A 138 11.75 -3.98 16.67
CA GLY A 138 11.48 -4.81 17.83
C GLY A 138 10.46 -5.91 17.55
N ILE A 139 10.17 -6.70 18.57
CA ILE A 139 9.15 -7.75 18.51
C ILE A 139 7.77 -7.10 18.39
N VAL A 140 6.95 -7.63 17.49
CA VAL A 140 5.55 -7.25 17.30
C VAL A 140 4.67 -8.46 17.58
N ALA A 141 3.67 -8.30 18.45
CA ALA A 141 2.67 -9.32 18.69
C ALA A 141 1.53 -9.16 17.67
N ASN A 142 1.29 -10.20 16.90
CA ASN A 142 0.16 -10.24 15.95
C ASN A 142 -1.08 -10.86 16.59
N SER A 143 -0.88 -11.76 17.55
CA SER A 143 -1.91 -12.39 18.39
C SER A 143 -1.28 -12.94 19.68
N TYR A 144 -2.11 -13.49 20.57
CA TYR A 144 -1.64 -14.08 21.83
C TYR A 144 -0.48 -15.09 21.69
N ASN A 145 -0.46 -15.87 20.60
CA ASN A 145 0.55 -16.90 20.33
C ASN A 145 1.42 -16.62 19.10
N SER A 146 1.37 -15.41 18.54
CA SER A 146 2.08 -15.10 17.30
C SER A 146 2.86 -13.80 17.43
N PHE A 147 4.19 -13.93 17.33
CA PHE A 147 5.12 -12.82 17.36
C PHE A 147 5.94 -12.80 16.06
N PHE A 148 6.29 -11.63 15.58
CA PHE A 148 7.21 -11.46 14.47
C PHE A 148 8.15 -10.29 14.72
N GLY A 149 9.31 -10.29 14.07
CA GLY A 149 10.18 -9.13 13.96
C GLY A 149 9.93 -8.44 12.63
N GLY A 150 9.77 -7.14 12.63
CA GLY A 150 9.66 -6.38 11.40
C GLY A 150 11.02 -6.22 10.71
N ASN A 151 10.99 -5.75 9.47
CA ASN A 151 12.17 -5.45 8.68
C ASN A 151 12.17 -3.96 8.30
N ALA A 152 13.03 -3.18 8.94
CA ALA A 152 13.14 -1.74 8.72
C ALA A 152 13.63 -1.36 7.31
N GLU A 153 14.20 -2.32 6.55
CA GLU A 153 14.66 -2.14 5.17
C GLU A 153 13.60 -2.53 4.14
N LEU A 154 12.38 -2.84 4.57
CA LEU A 154 11.29 -3.17 3.66
C LEU A 154 10.99 -1.99 2.73
N VAL A 155 10.95 -2.30 1.43
CA VAL A 155 10.65 -1.34 0.37
C VAL A 155 9.24 -1.57 -0.19
N ASN A 156 8.68 -0.50 -0.74
CA ASN A 156 7.35 -0.55 -1.34
C ASN A 156 7.32 -1.45 -2.59
N ALA A 157 6.35 -2.35 -2.66
CA ALA A 157 6.21 -3.28 -3.77
C ALA A 157 5.35 -2.70 -4.91
N SER A 158 5.74 -2.99 -6.15
CA SER A 158 5.01 -2.59 -7.36
C SER A 158 4.36 -3.80 -8.01
N PHE A 159 3.06 -3.71 -8.31
CA PHE A 159 2.27 -4.80 -8.86
C PHE A 159 1.62 -4.40 -10.18
N HIS A 160 1.52 -5.37 -11.09
CA HIS A 160 0.76 -5.27 -12.31
C HIS A 160 -0.49 -6.15 -12.18
N ASN A 161 -1.65 -5.52 -12.17
CA ASN A 161 -2.92 -6.21 -12.07
C ASN A 161 -3.55 -6.27 -13.46
N VAL A 162 -3.88 -7.47 -13.90
CA VAL A 162 -4.57 -7.74 -15.16
C VAL A 162 -5.83 -8.52 -14.85
N SER A 163 -6.96 -8.08 -15.38
CA SER A 163 -8.22 -8.81 -15.27
C SER A 163 -8.97 -8.84 -16.59
N LEU A 164 -9.62 -9.95 -16.86
CA LEU A 164 -10.51 -10.15 -17.99
C LEU A 164 -11.82 -10.73 -17.46
N ASN A 165 -12.91 -10.00 -17.63
CA ASN A 165 -14.23 -10.40 -17.17
C ASN A 165 -15.20 -10.45 -18.34
N TYR A 166 -15.79 -11.61 -18.57
CA TYR A 166 -16.89 -11.79 -19.52
C TYR A 166 -18.20 -11.92 -18.74
N ASN A 167 -19.16 -11.09 -19.10
CA ASN A 167 -20.50 -11.10 -18.52
C ASN A 167 -21.51 -11.42 -19.61
N SER A 168 -22.32 -12.45 -19.37
CA SER A 168 -23.47 -12.79 -20.21
C SER A 168 -24.63 -13.18 -19.30
N PHE A 169 -25.79 -12.59 -19.51
CA PHE A 169 -27.00 -12.97 -18.78
C PHE A 169 -28.17 -13.12 -19.76
N ASN A 170 -28.90 -14.22 -19.55
CA ASN A 170 -30.10 -14.50 -20.30
C ASN A 170 -31.31 -14.16 -19.40
N LEU A 171 -32.13 -13.24 -19.85
CA LEU A 171 -33.33 -12.82 -19.11
C LEU A 171 -34.54 -13.77 -19.27
N PHE A 172 -34.37 -14.78 -20.16
CA PHE A 172 -35.42 -15.73 -20.48
C PHE A 172 -34.86 -17.17 -20.49
N ASN A 173 -34.90 -17.79 -19.33
CA ASN A 173 -34.91 -19.23 -19.17
C ASN A 173 -36.10 -19.60 -18.31
#